data_1f7ac6a58c2d8fef65b2c89c81856370
#
_entry.id   1f7ac6a58c2d8fef65b2c89c81856370
#
_cell.length_a   1.000
_cell.length_b   1.000
_cell.length_c   1.000
_cell.angle_alpha   90.00
_cell.angle_beta   90.00
_cell.angle_gamma   90.00
#
_symmetry.space_group_name_H-M   'P 1'
#
loop_
_entity.id
_entity.type
_entity.pdbx_description
1 polymer ?
#
loop_
_entity_poly.entity_id
_entity_poly.type
_entity_poly.pdbx_seq_one_letter_code
_entity_poly.pdbx_strand_id
1 'polypeptide(L)'
;MAVVGEDWRRFPPIELDAPLAAALAAFLEVGYHGATIRDIAQRAGLSVPGLYHHYASKQEMLVAILDLTMDDLQTRMLAARAEGVDPVGRFALLVECLALFHTHRRELGFVGASEMRSLEPAAYERVAASRRAVQRMVDVEVKLAAQDGSFTTPHAHEASRAVVTMCTALSQWFQAGGPSSPEEVAHLYVDLALDLVGNHA
;
A
#
# COMPACT_ATOMS: atom_id res chain seq x y z
N MET A 1 -16.96 1.02 -4.59
CA MET A 1 -17.23 2.49 -4.63
C MET A 1 -16.71 3.07 -3.34
N ALA A 2 -15.54 3.71 -3.37
CA ALA A 2 -15.04 4.44 -2.21
C ALA A 2 -15.92 5.67 -2.00
N VAL A 3 -16.43 5.84 -0.78
CA VAL A 3 -17.28 6.98 -0.40
C VAL A 3 -16.35 8.19 -0.31
N VAL A 4 -16.55 9.14 -1.21
CA VAL A 4 -15.91 10.48 -1.14
C VAL A 4 -16.42 11.14 0.15
N GLY A 5 -15.57 11.30 1.17
CA GLY A 5 -15.89 11.96 2.42
C GLY A 5 -15.48 11.22 3.71
N GLU A 6 -14.92 10.02 3.61
CA GLU A 6 -14.37 9.34 4.79
C GLU A 6 -12.97 9.86 5.12
N ASP A 7 -12.71 10.05 6.42
CA ASP A 7 -11.39 10.39 6.95
C ASP A 7 -10.37 9.31 6.53
N TRP A 8 -9.42 9.66 5.68
CA TRP A 8 -8.42 8.74 5.12
C TRP A 8 -7.49 8.13 6.19
N ARG A 9 -7.46 8.71 7.39
CA ARG A 9 -6.73 8.18 8.56
C ARG A 9 -7.46 7.05 9.27
N ARG A 10 -8.74 6.83 8.94
CA ARG A 10 -9.53 5.74 9.53
C ARG A 10 -9.40 4.48 8.70
N PHE A 11 -9.06 3.37 9.34
CA PHE A 11 -8.87 2.06 8.70
C PHE A 11 -9.89 1.05 9.23
N PRO A 12 -11.18 1.14 8.84
CA PRO A 12 -12.14 0.09 9.17
C PRO A 12 -11.70 -1.24 8.57
N PRO A 13 -12.13 -2.40 9.12
CA PRO A 13 -11.86 -3.70 8.52
C PRO A 13 -12.24 -3.72 7.03
N ILE A 14 -11.38 -4.31 6.18
CA ILE A 14 -11.74 -4.56 4.79
C ILE A 14 -12.61 -5.80 4.75
N GLU A 15 -13.79 -5.65 4.16
CA GLU A 15 -14.68 -6.77 3.89
C GLU A 15 -14.20 -7.53 2.64
N LEU A 16 -13.42 -8.59 2.87
CA LEU A 16 -13.11 -9.58 1.84
C LEU A 16 -14.18 -10.66 1.85
N ASP A 17 -14.58 -11.13 0.67
CA ASP A 17 -15.38 -12.35 0.61
C ASP A 17 -14.58 -13.56 1.13
N ALA A 18 -15.28 -14.64 1.49
CA ALA A 18 -14.64 -15.81 2.09
C ALA A 18 -13.51 -16.40 1.21
N PRO A 19 -13.63 -16.51 -0.13
CA PRO A 19 -12.55 -16.92 -1.01
C PRO A 19 -11.30 -16.02 -0.94
N LEU A 20 -11.46 -14.70 -1.00
CA LEU A 20 -10.32 -13.78 -0.96
C LEU A 20 -9.66 -13.74 0.42
N ALA A 21 -10.44 -13.79 1.51
CA ALA A 21 -9.90 -13.88 2.86
C ALA A 21 -9.08 -15.16 3.05
N ALA A 22 -9.58 -16.30 2.56
CA ALA A 22 -8.87 -17.57 2.59
C ALA A 22 -7.60 -17.56 1.73
N ALA A 23 -7.66 -16.96 0.54
CA ALA A 23 -6.50 -16.81 -0.35
C ALA A 23 -5.42 -15.91 0.27
N LEU A 24 -5.80 -14.76 0.84
CA LEU A 24 -4.89 -13.86 1.53
C LEU A 24 -4.18 -14.59 2.68
N ALA A 25 -4.91 -15.29 3.54
CA ALA A 25 -4.33 -16.06 4.64
C ALA A 25 -3.36 -17.14 4.15
N ALA A 26 -3.69 -17.87 3.08
CA ALA A 26 -2.81 -18.88 2.50
C ALA A 26 -1.55 -18.25 1.88
N PHE A 27 -1.68 -17.11 1.19
CA PHE A 27 -0.53 -16.42 0.59
C PHE A 27 0.43 -15.84 1.66
N LEU A 28 -0.11 -15.38 2.79
CA LEU A 28 0.70 -14.93 3.92
C LEU A 28 1.49 -16.06 4.58
N GLU A 29 0.88 -17.23 4.70
CA GLU A 29 1.46 -18.37 5.42
C GLU A 29 2.54 -19.11 4.60
N VAL A 30 2.23 -19.41 3.33
CA VAL A 30 3.09 -20.28 2.49
C VAL A 30 3.48 -19.67 1.14
N GLY A 31 3.15 -18.39 0.90
CA GLY A 31 3.35 -17.69 -0.37
C GLY A 31 2.40 -18.17 -1.47
N TYR A 32 2.37 -17.41 -2.58
CA TYR A 32 1.50 -17.74 -3.71
C TYR A 32 1.75 -19.15 -4.27
N HIS A 33 3.01 -19.53 -4.47
CA HIS A 33 3.35 -20.83 -5.06
C HIS A 33 3.06 -22.01 -4.12
N GLY A 34 3.22 -21.83 -2.81
CA GLY A 34 2.92 -22.85 -1.80
C GLY A 34 1.43 -23.05 -1.56
N ALA A 35 0.60 -22.02 -1.73
CA ALA A 35 -0.84 -22.09 -1.55
C ALA A 35 -1.51 -22.93 -2.65
N THR A 36 -2.39 -23.86 -2.26
CA THR A 36 -3.14 -24.70 -3.19
C THR A 36 -4.62 -24.31 -3.26
N ILE A 37 -5.24 -24.50 -4.41
CA ILE A 37 -6.70 -24.28 -4.58
C ILE A 37 -7.51 -25.11 -3.58
N ARG A 38 -7.06 -26.32 -3.24
CA ARG A 38 -7.75 -27.18 -2.27
C ARG A 38 -7.68 -26.59 -0.86
N ASP A 39 -6.52 -26.09 -0.45
CA ASP A 39 -6.36 -25.44 0.85
C ASP A 39 -7.21 -24.17 0.95
N ILE A 40 -7.18 -23.32 -0.07
CA ILE A 40 -7.98 -22.09 -0.13
C ILE A 40 -9.49 -22.44 -0.05
N ALA A 41 -9.97 -23.42 -0.82
CA ALA A 41 -11.37 -23.85 -0.78
C ALA A 41 -11.76 -24.36 0.61
N GLN A 42 -10.91 -25.16 1.23
CA GLN A 42 -11.16 -25.68 2.58
C GLN A 42 -11.25 -24.54 3.62
N ARG A 43 -10.35 -23.57 3.59
CA ARG A 43 -10.35 -22.37 4.46
C ARG A 43 -11.59 -21.52 4.25
N ALA A 44 -12.05 -21.39 3.00
CA ALA A 44 -13.27 -20.65 2.64
C ALA A 44 -14.56 -21.39 2.98
N GLY A 45 -14.49 -22.64 3.45
CA GLY A 45 -15.69 -23.50 3.68
C GLY A 45 -16.39 -23.91 2.39
N LEU A 46 -15.67 -23.97 1.26
CA LEU A 46 -16.20 -24.28 -0.07
C LEU A 46 -15.63 -25.60 -0.62
N SER A 47 -16.37 -26.21 -1.55
CA SER A 47 -15.78 -27.21 -2.44
C SER A 47 -14.89 -26.55 -3.49
N VAL A 48 -13.94 -27.29 -4.06
CA VAL A 48 -13.10 -26.77 -5.16
C VAL A 48 -13.94 -26.27 -6.35
N PRO A 49 -14.97 -26.99 -6.84
CA PRO A 49 -15.90 -26.43 -7.84
C PRO A 49 -16.62 -25.16 -7.36
N GLY A 50 -17.02 -25.11 -6.08
CA GLY A 50 -17.62 -23.92 -5.48
C GLY A 50 -16.70 -22.71 -5.51
N LEU A 51 -15.42 -22.88 -5.19
CA LEU A 51 -14.43 -21.81 -5.27
C LEU A 51 -14.30 -21.27 -6.70
N TYR A 52 -14.29 -22.15 -7.71
CA TYR A 52 -14.19 -21.76 -9.12
C TYR A 52 -15.41 -21.00 -9.65
N HIS A 53 -16.56 -21.05 -8.96
CA HIS A 53 -17.70 -20.18 -9.29
C HIS A 53 -17.46 -18.72 -8.88
N HIS A 54 -16.56 -18.46 -7.91
CA HIS A 54 -16.22 -17.11 -7.47
C HIS A 54 -15.02 -16.56 -8.24
N TYR A 55 -13.97 -17.38 -8.39
CA TYR A 55 -12.69 -16.98 -9.01
C TYR A 55 -12.21 -18.10 -9.94
N ALA A 56 -11.98 -17.79 -11.20
CA ALA A 56 -11.60 -18.77 -12.21
C ALA A 56 -10.19 -19.38 -11.98
N SER A 57 -9.34 -18.71 -11.18
CA SER A 57 -7.99 -19.19 -10.88
C SER A 57 -7.42 -18.60 -9.59
N LYS A 58 -6.36 -19.21 -9.08
CA LYS A 58 -5.54 -18.65 -7.98
C LYS A 58 -4.93 -17.30 -8.37
N GLN A 59 -4.57 -17.14 -9.65
CA GLN A 59 -4.06 -15.88 -10.20
C GLN A 59 -5.10 -14.77 -10.10
N GLU A 60 -6.36 -15.06 -10.43
CA GLU A 60 -7.44 -14.08 -10.34
C GLU A 60 -7.68 -13.63 -8.90
N MET A 61 -7.60 -14.51 -7.91
CA MET A 61 -7.67 -14.14 -6.49
C MET A 61 -6.49 -13.24 -6.08
N LEU A 62 -5.25 -13.55 -6.50
CA LEU A 62 -4.10 -12.69 -6.22
C LEU A 62 -4.29 -11.30 -6.83
N VAL A 63 -4.72 -11.24 -8.08
CA VAL A 63 -4.97 -9.99 -8.80
C VAL A 63 -6.05 -9.18 -8.10
N ALA A 64 -7.16 -9.81 -7.68
CA ALA A 64 -8.25 -9.12 -6.97
C ALA A 64 -7.78 -8.53 -5.63
N ILE A 65 -6.96 -9.27 -4.87
CA ILE A 65 -6.36 -8.76 -3.62
C ILE A 65 -5.46 -7.54 -3.90
N LEU A 66 -4.63 -7.59 -4.95
CA LEU A 66 -3.72 -6.50 -5.28
C LEU A 66 -4.44 -5.28 -5.84
N ASP A 67 -5.46 -5.46 -6.68
CA ASP A 67 -6.28 -4.37 -7.20
C ASP A 67 -7.00 -3.65 -6.04
N LEU A 68 -7.67 -4.39 -5.14
CA LEU A 68 -8.32 -3.84 -3.95
C LEU A 68 -7.31 -3.07 -3.07
N THR A 69 -6.11 -3.61 -2.87
CA THR A 69 -5.04 -2.97 -2.09
C THR A 69 -4.63 -1.64 -2.72
N MET A 70 -4.43 -1.61 -4.03
CA MET A 70 -4.00 -0.40 -4.74
C MET A 70 -5.11 0.64 -4.83
N ASP A 71 -6.37 0.22 -4.98
CA ASP A 71 -7.53 1.12 -5.03
C ASP A 71 -7.74 1.81 -3.66
N ASP A 72 -7.66 1.06 -2.53
CA ASP A 72 -7.74 1.63 -1.18
C ASP A 72 -6.60 2.62 -0.94
N LEU A 73 -5.35 2.24 -1.27
CA LEU A 73 -4.19 3.11 -1.10
C LEU A 73 -4.31 4.40 -1.93
N GLN A 74 -4.62 4.29 -3.23
CA GLN A 74 -4.70 5.46 -4.11
C GLN A 74 -5.83 6.41 -3.69
N THR A 75 -6.97 5.88 -3.29
CA THR A 75 -8.09 6.68 -2.81
C THR A 75 -7.71 7.50 -1.57
N ARG A 76 -7.03 6.85 -0.60
CA ARG A 76 -6.54 7.53 0.61
C ARG A 76 -5.48 8.58 0.30
N MET A 77 -4.53 8.27 -0.56
CA MET A 77 -3.48 9.22 -0.95
C MET A 77 -4.04 10.44 -1.67
N LEU A 78 -5.05 10.27 -2.52
CA LEU A 78 -5.74 11.41 -3.16
C LEU A 78 -6.45 12.30 -2.13
N ALA A 79 -7.11 11.70 -1.13
CA ALA A 79 -7.76 12.43 -0.06
C ALA A 79 -6.74 13.15 0.85
N ALA A 80 -5.66 12.47 1.26
CA ALA A 80 -4.58 13.06 2.03
C ALA A 80 -3.94 14.25 1.31
N ARG A 81 -3.62 14.08 0.03
CA ARG A 81 -3.07 15.14 -0.81
C ARG A 81 -3.98 16.37 -0.91
N ALA A 82 -5.30 16.16 -0.96
CA ALA A 82 -6.29 17.24 -1.08
C ALA A 82 -6.38 18.12 0.19
N GLU A 83 -5.96 17.63 1.36
CA GLU A 83 -5.92 18.43 2.59
C GLU A 83 -4.72 19.39 2.63
N GLY A 84 -3.64 19.10 1.91
CA GLY A 84 -2.42 19.89 1.95
C GLY A 84 -2.53 21.19 1.15
N VAL A 85 -2.09 22.30 1.76
CA VAL A 85 -2.20 23.64 1.18
C VAL A 85 -1.05 23.93 0.19
N ASP A 86 0.16 23.48 0.53
CA ASP A 86 1.38 23.70 -0.22
C ASP A 86 2.11 22.38 -0.53
N PRO A 87 3.17 22.38 -1.35
CA PRO A 87 3.88 21.14 -1.70
C PRO A 87 4.48 20.41 -0.48
N VAL A 88 5.00 21.12 0.51
CA VAL A 88 5.58 20.54 1.73
C VAL A 88 4.49 19.84 2.55
N GLY A 89 3.38 20.51 2.81
CA GLY A 89 2.24 19.93 3.52
C GLY A 89 1.64 18.74 2.80
N ARG A 90 1.47 18.81 1.46
CA ARG A 90 0.99 17.66 0.66
C ARG A 90 1.97 16.49 0.70
N PHE A 91 3.27 16.74 0.64
CA PHE A 91 4.28 15.70 0.78
C PHE A 91 4.20 15.02 2.15
N ALA A 92 4.15 15.79 3.25
CA ALA A 92 4.04 15.25 4.60
C ALA A 92 2.78 14.37 4.77
N LEU A 93 1.63 14.84 4.28
CA LEU A 93 0.38 14.07 4.32
C LEU A 93 0.42 12.78 3.47
N LEU A 94 1.10 12.81 2.32
CA LEU A 94 1.30 11.60 1.52
C LEU A 94 2.19 10.58 2.23
N VAL A 95 3.25 11.03 2.92
CA VAL A 95 4.12 10.15 3.73
C VAL A 95 3.35 9.57 4.92
N GLU A 96 2.61 10.40 5.66
CA GLU A 96 1.73 9.97 6.75
C GLU A 96 0.76 8.88 6.24
N CYS A 97 0.09 9.12 5.12
CA CYS A 97 -0.85 8.19 4.52
C CYS A 97 -0.19 6.85 4.15
N LEU A 98 1.00 6.89 3.51
CA LEU A 98 1.75 5.68 3.18
C LEU A 98 2.13 4.89 4.42
N ALA A 99 2.62 5.56 5.47
CA ALA A 99 3.03 4.90 6.70
C ALA A 99 1.82 4.27 7.42
N LEU A 100 0.72 5.02 7.58
CA LEU A 100 -0.52 4.50 8.17
C LEU A 100 -1.09 3.34 7.35
N PHE A 101 -1.08 3.42 6.02
CA PHE A 101 -1.55 2.34 5.17
C PHE A 101 -0.75 1.05 5.40
N HIS A 102 0.56 1.11 5.37
CA HIS A 102 1.41 -0.08 5.48
C HIS A 102 1.52 -0.64 6.91
N THR A 103 1.09 0.11 7.93
CA THR A 103 0.94 -0.39 9.30
C THR A 103 -0.45 -1.00 9.53
N HIS A 104 -1.53 -0.34 9.12
CA HIS A 104 -2.91 -0.83 9.29
C HIS A 104 -3.30 -1.92 8.29
N ARG A 105 -2.79 -1.88 7.05
CA ARG A 105 -3.01 -2.86 5.97
C ARG A 105 -1.79 -3.75 5.75
N ARG A 106 -1.10 -4.08 6.85
CA ARG A 106 0.17 -4.81 6.82
C ARG A 106 0.12 -6.07 5.96
N GLU A 107 -0.91 -6.90 6.13
CA GLU A 107 -1.07 -8.16 5.40
C GLU A 107 -1.22 -7.96 3.90
N LEU A 108 -2.04 -7.01 3.49
CA LEU A 108 -2.22 -6.64 2.08
C LEU A 108 -0.94 -6.03 1.49
N GLY A 109 -0.29 -5.14 2.24
CA GLY A 109 0.99 -4.54 1.85
C GLY A 109 2.09 -5.58 1.69
N PHE A 110 2.15 -6.56 2.60
CA PHE A 110 3.12 -7.65 2.56
C PHE A 110 2.92 -8.53 1.31
N VAL A 111 1.71 -9.03 1.05
CA VAL A 111 1.41 -9.82 -0.16
C VAL A 111 1.67 -8.97 -1.41
N GLY A 112 1.30 -7.69 -1.38
CA GLY A 112 1.63 -6.76 -2.45
C GLY A 112 3.12 -6.66 -2.74
N ALA A 113 3.98 -6.66 -1.72
CA ALA A 113 5.42 -6.56 -1.90
C ALA A 113 6.05 -7.89 -2.35
N SER A 114 5.62 -9.01 -1.76
CA SER A 114 6.26 -10.33 -1.97
C SER A 114 5.82 -11.01 -3.27
N GLU A 115 4.55 -10.85 -3.69
CA GLU A 115 3.95 -11.67 -4.74
C GLU A 115 3.87 -11.01 -6.13
N MET A 116 4.46 -9.81 -6.31
CA MET A 116 4.53 -9.18 -7.65
C MET A 116 5.14 -10.10 -8.72
N ARG A 117 6.19 -10.85 -8.36
CA ARG A 117 6.87 -11.80 -9.26
C ARG A 117 6.03 -13.01 -9.66
N SER A 118 4.93 -13.25 -8.94
CA SER A 118 4.01 -14.35 -9.17
C SER A 118 2.87 -13.97 -10.14
N LEU A 119 2.82 -12.70 -10.57
CA LEU A 119 1.80 -12.21 -11.50
C LEU A 119 2.14 -12.58 -12.95
N GLU A 120 1.11 -12.92 -13.70
CA GLU A 120 1.19 -13.00 -15.15
C GLU A 120 1.48 -11.64 -15.78
N PRO A 121 2.13 -11.57 -16.97
CA PRO A 121 2.64 -10.30 -17.53
C PRO A 121 1.62 -9.16 -17.60
N ALA A 122 0.39 -9.44 -18.04
CA ALA A 122 -0.65 -8.41 -18.18
C ALA A 122 -1.10 -7.86 -16.80
N ALA A 123 -1.25 -8.72 -15.80
CA ALA A 123 -1.58 -8.33 -14.44
C ALA A 123 -0.41 -7.58 -13.76
N TYR A 124 0.81 -8.05 -13.99
CA TYR A 124 2.02 -7.37 -13.52
C TYR A 124 2.08 -5.92 -14.02
N GLU A 125 1.91 -5.69 -15.32
CA GLU A 125 1.95 -4.33 -15.88
C GLU A 125 0.85 -3.42 -15.33
N ARG A 126 -0.36 -3.95 -15.08
CA ARG A 126 -1.46 -3.20 -14.49
C ARG A 126 -1.14 -2.78 -13.04
N VAL A 127 -0.73 -3.73 -12.20
CA VAL A 127 -0.37 -3.44 -10.80
C VAL A 127 0.85 -2.53 -10.73
N ALA A 128 1.86 -2.74 -11.58
CA ALA A 128 3.03 -1.87 -11.67
C ALA A 128 2.64 -0.44 -12.10
N ALA A 129 1.66 -0.27 -12.99
CA ALA A 129 1.14 1.05 -13.37
C ALA A 129 0.47 1.76 -12.18
N SER A 130 -0.30 1.04 -11.37
CA SER A 130 -0.91 1.56 -10.14
C SER A 130 0.15 2.01 -9.13
N ARG A 131 1.21 1.22 -8.93
CA ARG A 131 2.36 1.59 -8.08
C ARG A 131 3.10 2.81 -8.59
N ARG A 132 3.32 2.90 -9.92
CA ARG A 132 3.91 4.09 -10.53
C ARG A 132 3.04 5.34 -10.32
N ALA A 133 1.71 5.19 -10.27
CA ALA A 133 0.81 6.31 -9.96
C ALA A 133 0.99 6.81 -8.52
N VAL A 134 1.11 5.90 -7.55
CA VAL A 134 1.44 6.23 -6.15
C VAL A 134 2.79 6.98 -6.07
N GLN A 135 3.84 6.44 -6.68
CA GLN A 135 5.16 7.07 -6.72
C GLN A 135 5.09 8.49 -7.30
N ARG A 136 4.37 8.66 -8.43
CA ARG A 136 4.22 9.98 -9.08
C ARG A 136 3.55 11.02 -8.18
N MET A 137 2.63 10.64 -7.29
CA MET A 137 2.03 11.61 -6.35
C MET A 137 3.11 12.24 -5.45
N VAL A 138 4.02 11.43 -4.94
CA VAL A 138 5.14 11.90 -4.11
C VAL A 138 6.16 12.68 -4.95
N ASP A 139 6.53 12.15 -6.14
CA ASP A 139 7.49 12.80 -7.04
C ASP A 139 7.08 14.23 -7.39
N VAL A 140 5.78 14.47 -7.62
CA VAL A 140 5.25 15.79 -7.98
C VAL A 140 5.45 16.78 -6.83
N GLU A 141 5.14 16.42 -5.60
CA GLU A 141 5.27 17.32 -4.47
C GLU A 141 6.75 17.61 -4.14
N VAL A 142 7.61 16.58 -4.19
CA VAL A 142 9.06 16.77 -3.99
C VAL A 142 9.63 17.71 -5.07
N LYS A 143 9.22 17.54 -6.33
CA LYS A 143 9.66 18.41 -7.42
C LYS A 143 9.21 19.86 -7.23
N LEU A 144 7.95 20.07 -6.83
CA LEU A 144 7.40 21.44 -6.62
C LEU A 144 8.10 22.12 -5.45
N ALA A 145 8.29 21.43 -4.32
CA ALA A 145 8.98 21.97 -3.15
C ALA A 145 10.49 22.20 -3.40
N ALA A 146 11.13 21.41 -4.26
CA ALA A 146 12.50 21.68 -4.69
C ALA A 146 12.59 22.91 -5.62
N GLN A 147 11.58 23.16 -6.46
CA GLN A 147 11.54 24.32 -7.35
C GLN A 147 11.33 25.64 -6.59
N ASP A 148 10.56 25.63 -5.50
CA ASP A 148 10.35 26.83 -4.68
C ASP A 148 11.41 27.00 -3.57
N GLY A 149 12.33 26.05 -3.45
CA GLY A 149 13.45 26.08 -2.47
C GLY A 149 13.09 25.56 -1.08
N SER A 150 11.87 25.07 -0.86
CA SER A 150 11.46 24.49 0.42
C SER A 150 12.15 23.14 0.70
N PHE A 151 12.54 22.41 -0.34
CA PHE A 151 13.37 21.21 -0.25
C PHE A 151 14.74 21.48 -0.88
N THR A 152 15.80 21.15 -0.14
CA THR A 152 17.18 21.49 -0.51
C THR A 152 18.02 20.29 -0.94
N THR A 153 17.43 19.07 -0.94
CA THR A 153 18.15 17.87 -1.38
C THR A 153 18.60 18.01 -2.85
N PRO A 154 19.88 17.71 -3.17
CA PRO A 154 20.35 17.70 -4.56
C PRO A 154 19.86 16.45 -5.34
N HIS A 155 19.20 15.50 -4.68
CA HIS A 155 18.79 14.21 -5.20
C HIS A 155 17.28 14.00 -5.07
N ALA A 156 16.47 14.97 -5.53
CA ALA A 156 15.02 15.01 -5.34
C ALA A 156 14.31 13.73 -5.81
N HIS A 157 14.71 13.17 -6.96
CA HIS A 157 14.11 11.96 -7.49
C HIS A 157 14.45 10.71 -6.65
N GLU A 158 15.69 10.57 -6.25
CA GLU A 158 16.17 9.44 -5.41
C GLU A 158 15.58 9.53 -4.00
N ALA A 159 15.50 10.73 -3.43
CA ALA A 159 14.88 10.98 -2.13
C ALA A 159 13.40 10.57 -2.15
N SER A 160 12.62 10.99 -3.15
CA SER A 160 11.23 10.58 -3.34
C SER A 160 11.07 9.05 -3.39
N ARG A 161 11.92 8.35 -4.14
CA ARG A 161 11.90 6.88 -4.22
C ARG A 161 12.27 6.22 -2.89
N ALA A 162 13.26 6.76 -2.19
CA ALA A 162 13.67 6.26 -0.88
C ALA A 162 12.53 6.39 0.14
N VAL A 163 11.82 7.53 0.14
CA VAL A 163 10.66 7.78 1.00
C VAL A 163 9.55 6.75 0.76
N VAL A 164 9.13 6.54 -0.48
CA VAL A 164 8.10 5.53 -0.80
C VAL A 164 8.56 4.12 -0.42
N THR A 165 9.84 3.81 -0.66
CA THR A 165 10.41 2.50 -0.33
C THR A 165 10.42 2.25 1.18
N MET A 166 10.86 3.21 2.00
CA MET A 166 10.89 3.04 3.46
C MET A 166 9.47 2.86 4.03
N CYS A 167 8.47 3.62 3.54
CA CYS A 167 7.09 3.46 3.96
C CYS A 167 6.52 2.08 3.58
N THR A 168 6.77 1.62 2.35
CA THR A 168 6.31 0.30 1.88
C THR A 168 6.92 -0.84 2.70
N ALA A 169 8.17 -0.70 3.16
CA ALA A 169 8.85 -1.69 3.99
C ALA A 169 8.20 -1.89 5.37
N LEU A 170 7.38 -0.95 5.86
CA LEU A 170 6.65 -1.09 7.12
C LEU A 170 5.83 -2.38 7.18
N SER A 171 5.20 -2.79 6.08
CA SER A 171 4.44 -4.03 6.00
C SER A 171 5.26 -5.29 6.33
N GLN A 172 6.59 -5.22 6.26
CA GLN A 172 7.48 -6.35 6.50
C GLN A 172 7.91 -6.46 7.97
N TRP A 173 8.07 -5.35 8.68
CA TRP A 173 8.64 -5.36 10.03
C TRP A 173 7.73 -4.78 11.12
N PHE A 174 6.75 -3.93 10.78
CA PHE A 174 5.83 -3.39 11.78
C PHE A 174 5.03 -4.52 12.46
N GLN A 175 4.89 -4.45 13.77
CA GLN A 175 4.13 -5.42 14.57
C GLN A 175 2.99 -4.72 15.29
N ALA A 176 1.76 -5.12 15.00
CA ALA A 176 0.60 -4.64 15.75
C ALA A 176 0.72 -5.06 17.22
N GLY A 177 0.52 -4.10 18.14
CA GLY A 177 0.73 -4.30 19.58
C GLY A 177 2.20 -4.25 20.02
N GLY A 178 3.12 -3.89 19.13
CA GLY A 178 4.52 -3.57 19.45
C GLY A 178 4.66 -2.27 20.26
N PRO A 179 5.91 -1.79 20.46
CA PRO A 179 6.19 -0.63 21.31
C PRO A 179 5.67 0.70 20.76
N SER A 180 5.40 0.78 19.46
CA SER A 180 4.93 2.01 18.79
C SER A 180 3.61 1.79 18.10
N SER A 181 2.71 2.77 18.21
CA SER A 181 1.44 2.80 17.48
C SER A 181 1.66 3.11 15.98
N PRO A 182 0.68 2.80 15.10
CA PRO A 182 0.73 3.22 13.71
C PRO A 182 0.94 4.74 13.54
N GLU A 183 0.31 5.54 14.38
CA GLU A 183 0.38 7.01 14.36
C GLU A 183 1.76 7.51 14.77
N GLU A 184 2.37 6.93 15.82
CA GLU A 184 3.74 7.26 16.24
C GLU A 184 4.75 6.93 15.14
N VAL A 185 4.60 5.78 14.49
CA VAL A 185 5.44 5.40 13.34
C VAL A 185 5.22 6.34 12.16
N ALA A 186 3.98 6.72 11.87
CA ALA A 186 3.68 7.64 10.78
C ALA A 186 4.31 9.02 11.00
N HIS A 187 4.22 9.59 12.21
CA HIS A 187 4.86 10.86 12.55
C HIS A 187 6.38 10.78 12.41
N LEU A 188 7.02 9.73 12.96
CA LEU A 188 8.45 9.50 12.80
C LEU A 188 8.87 9.41 11.32
N TYR A 189 8.07 8.76 10.49
CA TYR A 189 8.37 8.62 9.06
C TYR A 189 8.19 9.92 8.29
N VAL A 190 7.27 10.79 8.72
CA VAL A 190 7.16 12.15 8.18
C VAL A 190 8.41 12.95 8.51
N ASP A 191 8.88 12.92 9.76
CA ASP A 191 10.10 13.63 10.17
C ASP A 191 11.32 13.13 9.38
N LEU A 192 11.52 11.82 9.30
CA LEU A 192 12.61 11.22 8.52
C LEU A 192 12.53 11.57 7.03
N ALA A 193 11.33 11.65 6.46
CA ALA A 193 11.15 12.02 5.07
C ALA A 193 11.46 13.49 4.82
N LEU A 194 11.06 14.38 5.73
CA LEU A 194 11.39 15.81 5.66
C LEU A 194 12.89 16.03 5.78
N ASP A 195 13.58 15.35 6.69
CA ASP A 195 15.04 15.39 6.80
C ASP A 195 15.71 14.92 5.51
N LEU A 196 15.22 13.83 4.90
CA LEU A 196 15.78 13.27 3.67
C LEU A 196 15.68 14.22 2.47
N VAL A 197 14.62 15.02 2.40
CA VAL A 197 14.45 16.03 1.34
C VAL A 197 15.09 17.38 1.68
N GLY A 198 15.71 17.49 2.88
CA GLY A 198 16.42 18.69 3.31
C GLY A 198 15.46 19.82 3.69
N ASN A 199 14.32 19.51 4.27
CA ASN A 199 13.42 20.47 4.89
C ASN A 199 13.76 20.56 6.38
N HIS A 200 14.54 21.52 6.76
CA HIS A 200 14.97 21.79 8.14
C HIS A 200 14.27 23.05 8.67
N ALA A 201 12.93 23.02 8.73
CA ALA A 201 12.14 24.13 9.25
C ALA A 201 12.14 24.18 10.78
#